data_4be764985e5afcecc6b0a5a31ac28ea7
#
_entry.id   4be764985e5afcecc6b0a5a31ac28ea7
#
_cell.length_a   1.000
_cell.length_b   1.000
_cell.length_c   1.000
_cell.angle_alpha   90.00
_cell.angle_beta   90.00
_cell.angle_gamma   90.00
#
_symmetry.space_group_name_H-M   'P 1'
#
loop_
_entity.id
_entity.type
_entity.pdbx_description
1 polymer ?
#
loop_
_entity_poly.entity_id
_entity_poly.type
_entity_poly.pdbx_seq_one_letter_code
_entity_poly.pdbx_strand_id
1 'polypeptide(L)'
;MSEERLEDFRYRMLIRGYMNKREFQKFMGCGYKTAMKLWNRFLSDIEAEGLECVGGGRFMLTKRAVAGLGLSEKKIIEAHERA
;
A
#
# COMPACT_ATOMS: atom_id res chain seq x y z
N MET A 1 -18.83 9.49 14.25
CA MET A 1 -18.05 8.36 13.76
C MET A 1 -16.57 8.63 14.00
N SER A 2 -15.88 7.69 14.58
CA SER A 2 -14.44 7.81 14.75
C SER A 2 -13.75 7.48 13.43
N GLU A 3 -12.71 8.24 13.09
CA GLU A 3 -11.91 7.95 11.94
C GLU A 3 -11.09 6.67 12.19
N GLU A 4 -10.93 5.88 11.15
CA GLU A 4 -10.08 4.71 11.21
C GLU A 4 -8.63 5.16 11.36
N ARG A 5 -7.90 4.56 12.32
CA ARG A 5 -6.49 4.87 12.52
C ARG A 5 -5.66 4.30 11.37
N LEU A 6 -4.53 4.93 11.09
CA LEU A 6 -3.65 4.51 10.00
C LEU A 6 -3.19 3.05 10.19
N GLU A 7 -2.89 2.65 11.42
CA GLU A 7 -2.49 1.28 11.74
C GLU A 7 -3.57 0.27 11.38
N ASP A 8 -4.82 0.60 11.69
CA ASP A 8 -5.97 -0.26 11.39
C ASP A 8 -6.25 -0.31 9.90
N PHE A 9 -6.11 0.83 9.23
CA PHE A 9 -6.26 0.90 7.77
C PHE A 9 -5.21 0.04 7.07
N ARG A 10 -3.95 0.16 7.49
CA ARG A 10 -2.86 -0.64 6.92
C ARG A 10 -3.09 -2.13 7.12
N TYR A 11 -3.55 -2.52 8.31
CA TYR A 11 -3.89 -3.91 8.59
C TYR A 11 -5.01 -4.41 7.68
N ARG A 12 -6.06 -3.61 7.51
CA ARG A 12 -7.19 -3.95 6.64
C ARG A 12 -6.74 -4.14 5.19
N MET A 13 -5.85 -3.28 4.70
CA MET A 13 -5.29 -3.40 3.36
C MET A 13 -4.40 -4.65 3.23
N LEU A 14 -3.67 -4.98 4.28
CA LEU A 14 -2.85 -6.19 4.31
C LEU A 14 -3.72 -7.45 4.16
N ILE A 15 -4.83 -7.50 4.87
CA ILE A 15 -5.77 -8.63 4.79
C ILE A 15 -6.41 -8.69 3.40
N ARG A 16 -6.80 -7.56 2.82
CA ARG A 16 -7.40 -7.53 1.49
C ARG A 16 -6.39 -7.86 0.38
N GLY A 17 -5.14 -7.47 0.56
CA GLY A 17 -4.04 -7.81 -0.33
C GLY A 17 -3.81 -6.89 -1.52
N TYR A 18 -4.69 -5.92 -1.76
CA TYR A 18 -4.55 -4.97 -2.87
C TYR A 18 -5.21 -3.63 -2.52
N MET A 19 -4.81 -2.58 -3.26
CA MET A 19 -5.30 -1.21 -3.03
C MET A 19 -5.45 -0.47 -4.34
N ASN A 20 -6.42 0.47 -4.41
CA ASN A 20 -6.48 1.43 -5.50
C ASN A 20 -5.58 2.64 -5.18
N LYS A 21 -5.51 3.62 -6.10
CA LYS A 21 -4.65 4.80 -5.94
C LYS A 21 -4.97 5.62 -4.69
N ARG A 22 -6.25 5.84 -4.39
CA ARG A 22 -6.67 6.60 -3.21
C ARG A 22 -6.28 5.89 -1.93
N GLU A 23 -6.49 4.59 -1.88
CA GLU A 23 -6.13 3.76 -0.74
C GLU A 23 -4.61 3.69 -0.57
N PHE A 24 -3.88 3.62 -1.68
CA PHE A 24 -2.43 3.64 -1.67
C PHE A 24 -1.90 4.94 -1.07
N GLN A 25 -2.47 6.08 -1.45
CA GLN A 25 -2.09 7.38 -0.89
C GLN A 25 -2.27 7.38 0.63
N LYS A 26 -3.40 6.91 1.12
CA LYS A 26 -3.68 6.84 2.55
C LYS A 26 -2.73 5.87 3.26
N PHE A 27 -2.49 4.71 2.65
CA PHE A 27 -1.58 3.69 3.19
C PHE A 27 -0.17 4.24 3.35
N MET A 28 0.32 4.97 2.35
CA MET A 28 1.67 5.55 2.38
C MET A 28 1.78 6.74 3.33
N GLY A 29 0.66 7.39 3.67
CA GLY A 29 0.64 8.52 4.59
C GLY A 29 1.28 9.77 4.04
N CYS A 30 1.22 10.00 2.72
CA CYS A 30 1.86 11.14 2.06
C CYS A 30 0.88 11.89 1.17
N GLY A 31 1.32 13.04 0.62
CA GLY A 31 0.50 13.82 -0.31
C GLY A 31 0.28 13.10 -1.64
N TYR A 32 -0.69 13.58 -2.39
CA TYR A 32 -1.09 12.95 -3.66
C TYR A 32 0.07 12.88 -4.66
N LYS A 33 0.80 13.98 -4.84
CA LYS A 33 1.92 14.00 -5.81
C LYS A 33 2.98 12.97 -5.48
N THR A 34 3.36 12.88 -4.20
CA THR A 34 4.35 11.91 -3.74
C THR A 34 3.84 10.49 -3.91
N ALA A 35 2.57 10.25 -3.55
CA ALA A 35 1.96 8.94 -3.70
C ALA A 35 1.94 8.50 -5.16
N MET A 36 1.62 9.41 -6.08
CA MET A 36 1.55 9.07 -7.51
C MET A 36 2.94 8.79 -8.10
N LYS A 37 3.98 9.49 -7.64
CA LYS A 37 5.34 9.18 -8.05
C LYS A 37 5.74 7.78 -7.61
N LEU A 38 5.43 7.42 -6.38
CA LEU A 38 5.70 6.08 -5.84
C LEU A 38 4.88 5.02 -6.56
N TRP A 39 3.62 5.30 -6.83
CA TRP A 39 2.74 4.40 -7.56
C TRP A 39 3.33 4.05 -8.93
N ASN A 40 3.70 5.07 -9.70
CA ASN A 40 4.26 4.89 -11.03
C ASN A 40 5.60 4.15 -10.99
N ARG A 41 6.42 4.44 -10.00
CA ARG A 41 7.69 3.76 -9.79
C ARG A 41 7.47 2.26 -9.53
N PHE A 42 6.52 1.94 -8.66
CA PHE A 42 6.22 0.54 -8.34
C PHE A 42 5.66 -0.20 -9.56
N LEU A 43 4.82 0.46 -10.37
CA LEU A 43 4.33 -0.13 -11.62
C LEU A 43 5.50 -0.44 -12.58
N SER A 44 6.43 0.50 -12.70
CA SER A 44 7.62 0.30 -13.55
C SER A 44 8.47 -0.86 -13.05
N ASP A 45 8.64 -0.97 -11.74
CA ASP A 45 9.38 -2.06 -11.12
C ASP A 45 8.73 -3.41 -11.41
N ILE A 46 7.39 -3.49 -11.33
CA ILE A 46 6.64 -4.70 -11.63
C ILE A 46 6.85 -5.11 -13.08
N GLU A 47 6.76 -4.16 -14.01
CA GLU A 47 6.99 -4.43 -15.44
C GLU A 47 8.43 -4.87 -15.71
N ALA A 48 9.40 -4.25 -15.04
CA ALA A 48 10.81 -4.60 -15.17
C ALA A 48 11.09 -6.03 -14.69
N GLU A 49 10.29 -6.55 -13.78
CA GLU A 49 10.39 -7.94 -13.31
C GLU A 49 9.70 -8.93 -14.26
N GLY A 50 9.10 -8.45 -15.34
CA GLY A 50 8.39 -9.29 -16.30
C GLY A 50 7.00 -9.70 -15.85
N LEU A 51 6.44 -9.02 -14.86
CA LEU A 51 5.12 -9.30 -14.32
C LEU A 51 4.09 -8.31 -14.87
N GLU A 52 2.83 -8.71 -14.85
CA GLU A 52 1.74 -7.83 -15.23
C GLU A 52 1.23 -7.05 -14.02
N CYS A 53 0.85 -5.78 -14.24
CA CYS A 53 0.23 -4.96 -13.20
C CYS A 53 -1.21 -5.42 -12.96
N VAL A 54 -1.61 -5.48 -11.70
CA VAL A 54 -2.96 -5.89 -11.31
C VAL A 54 -3.98 -4.91 -11.89
N GLY A 55 -4.99 -5.46 -12.56
CA GLY A 55 -6.05 -4.65 -13.16
C GLY A 55 -5.55 -3.65 -14.19
N GLY A 56 -4.45 -3.94 -14.91
CA GLY A 56 -3.89 -3.02 -15.89
C GLY A 56 -3.28 -1.77 -15.27
N GLY A 57 -2.84 -1.85 -14.01
CA GLY A 57 -2.26 -0.72 -13.28
C GLY A 57 -3.27 0.06 -12.43
N ARG A 58 -4.49 -0.41 -12.30
CA ARG A 58 -5.51 0.22 -11.45
C ARG A 58 -5.34 -0.10 -9.98
N PHE A 59 -4.68 -1.20 -9.68
CA PHE A 59 -4.50 -1.69 -8.31
C PHE A 59 -3.03 -1.98 -8.04
N MET A 60 -2.66 -1.91 -6.77
CA MET A 60 -1.32 -2.23 -6.30
C MET A 60 -1.44 -3.33 -5.24
N LEU A 61 -0.60 -4.34 -5.31
CA LEU A 61 -0.54 -5.35 -4.25
C LEU A 61 -0.02 -4.70 -2.97
N THR A 62 -0.70 -4.96 -1.86
CA THR A 62 -0.33 -4.37 -0.56
C THR A 62 1.09 -4.73 -0.17
N LYS A 63 1.54 -5.95 -0.45
CA LYS A 63 2.92 -6.36 -0.13
C LYS A 63 3.98 -5.51 -0.84
N ARG A 64 3.68 -4.98 -2.02
CA ARG A 64 4.59 -4.07 -2.73
C ARG A 64 4.71 -2.74 -1.99
N ALA A 65 3.59 -2.22 -1.49
CA ALA A 65 3.58 -0.98 -0.71
C ALA A 65 4.30 -1.17 0.63
N VAL A 66 4.11 -2.30 1.28
CA VAL A 66 4.81 -2.64 2.54
C VAL A 66 6.32 -2.63 2.31
N ALA A 67 6.79 -3.29 1.27
CA ALA A 67 8.21 -3.32 0.94
C ALA A 67 8.74 -1.90 0.63
N GLY A 68 7.94 -1.10 -0.09
CA GLY A 68 8.31 0.28 -0.45
C GLY A 68 8.42 1.22 0.75
N LEU A 69 7.67 0.94 1.83
CA LEU A 69 7.76 1.70 3.07
C LEU A 69 8.92 1.25 3.96
N GLY A 70 9.55 0.13 3.63
CA GLY A 70 10.56 -0.46 4.51
C GLY A 70 9.96 -1.08 5.76
N LEU A 71 8.66 -1.34 5.76
CA LEU A 71 7.96 -2.00 6.86
C LEU A 71 7.88 -3.50 6.59
N SER A 72 7.58 -4.27 7.63
CA SER A 72 7.25 -5.67 7.50
C SER A 72 5.76 -5.88 7.80
N GLU A 73 5.19 -6.94 7.27
CA GLU A 73 3.81 -7.30 7.58
C GLU A 73 3.63 -7.51 9.07
N LYS A 74 4.62 -8.10 9.72
CA LYS A 74 4.63 -8.32 11.17
C LYS A 74 4.47 -7.02 11.93
N LYS A 75 5.19 -5.96 11.54
CA LYS A 75 5.08 -4.65 12.21
C LYS A 75 3.70 -4.03 12.04
N ILE A 76 3.08 -4.22 10.89
CA ILE A 76 1.72 -3.73 10.64
C ILE A 76 0.72 -4.44 11.57
N ILE A 77 0.85 -5.75 11.70
CA ILE A 77 0.00 -6.56 12.57
C ILE A 77 0.21 -6.14 14.03
N GLU A 78 1.45 -6.00 14.48
CA GLU A 78 1.78 -5.58 15.83
C GLU A 78 1.21 -4.19 16.17
N ALA A 79 1.34 -3.23 15.24
CA ALA A 79 0.83 -1.89 15.44
C ALA A 79 -0.70 -1.90 15.55
N HIS A 80 -1.39 -2.72 14.76
CA HIS A 80 -2.83 -2.90 14.84
C HIS A 80 -3.25 -3.49 16.19
N GLU A 81 -2.52 -4.50 16.66
CA GLU A 81 -2.84 -5.18 17.94
C GLU A 81 -2.63 -4.29 19.16
N ARG A 82 -1.65 -3.37 19.10
CA ARG A 82 -1.39 -2.43 20.20
C ARG A 82 -2.44 -1.33 20.29
N ALA A 83 -3.15 -1.17 19.25
CA ALA A 83 -4.10 -0.07 19.14
C ALA A 83 -5.46 -0.37 19.89
#